data_34e32e00d6465305b6320e267d01bdb1
#
_entry.id   34e32e00d6465305b6320e267d01bdb1
#
_cell.length_a   1.000
_cell.length_b   1.000
_cell.length_c   1.000
_cell.angle_alpha   90.00
_cell.angle_beta   90.00
_cell.angle_gamma   90.00
#
_symmetry.space_group_name_H-M   'P 1'
#
loop_
_entity.id
_entity.type
_entity.pdbx_description
1 polymer ?
#
loop_
_entity_poly.entity_id
_entity_poly.type
_entity_poly.pdbx_seq_one_letter_code
_entity_poly.pdbx_strand_id
1 'polypeptide(L)'
;ITKLKIRSLLTCRAKTGVCARCYGSDMANGEPVRLGESVGVIAAESIGEPGTQLTMRTFHTGGVAGGDITQGLPRVEELFEARKPKKMATLSEIAGKVRFEDATKGSLLNIIVTADDGDTRTYSMPHTGLQVRDGEVIEKGRQLQDGALNPHDVLRIRGASAVHNYLIQEVLKVYRQQGVDINDKHIEVIVRQMMRKVRVEDANDATGLLSGAMADVLEVEDENAKVRARIAAGEVNAETGEPLQEATYTQLLM
;
A
#
# COMPACT_ATOMS: atom_id res chain seq x y z
N ILE A 1 -5.02 12.03 27.55
CA ILE A 1 -5.65 11.54 26.32
C ILE A 1 -4.69 10.53 25.71
N THR A 2 -5.07 9.25 25.65
CA THR A 2 -4.21 8.17 25.14
C THR A 2 -4.44 7.88 23.64
N LYS A 3 -5.61 8.24 23.10
CA LYS A 3 -5.95 8.07 21.68
C LYS A 3 -6.80 9.24 21.21
N LEU A 4 -6.50 9.77 20.02
CA LEU A 4 -7.25 10.82 19.36
C LEU A 4 -7.59 10.38 17.93
N LYS A 5 -8.86 10.51 17.52
CA LYS A 5 -9.25 10.29 16.13
C LYS A 5 -9.05 11.59 15.34
N ILE A 6 -8.21 11.53 14.32
CA ILE A 6 -7.95 12.64 13.41
C ILE A 6 -8.42 12.30 12.00
N ARG A 7 -8.61 13.33 11.16
CA ARG A 7 -8.85 13.17 9.73
C ARG A 7 -7.52 12.98 9.01
N SER A 8 -7.53 12.15 7.98
CA SER A 8 -6.40 11.96 7.06
C SER A 8 -6.87 12.17 5.63
N LEU A 9 -5.96 12.55 4.77
CA LEU A 9 -6.18 12.60 3.31
C LEU A 9 -6.53 11.21 2.74
N LEU A 10 -5.89 10.17 3.26
CA LEU A 10 -6.09 8.78 2.83
C LEU A 10 -7.51 8.28 3.06
N THR A 11 -8.17 8.74 4.12
CA THR A 11 -9.55 8.37 4.48
C THR A 11 -10.61 9.37 4.02
N CYS A 12 -10.22 10.35 3.20
CA CYS A 12 -11.13 11.36 2.68
C CYS A 12 -12.13 10.77 1.69
N ARG A 13 -13.42 10.96 1.94
CA ARG A 13 -14.54 10.47 1.10
C ARG A 13 -15.01 11.46 0.03
N ALA A 14 -14.23 12.50 -0.28
CA ALA A 14 -14.55 13.41 -1.37
C ALA A 14 -14.42 12.68 -2.71
N LYS A 15 -15.46 12.77 -3.56
CA LYS A 15 -15.50 12.11 -4.89
C LYS A 15 -14.48 12.72 -5.85
N THR A 16 -14.33 14.02 -5.80
CA THR A 16 -13.35 14.79 -6.58
C THR A 16 -12.37 15.48 -5.66
N GLY A 17 -11.08 15.24 -5.87
CA GLY A 17 -10.02 15.82 -5.06
C GLY A 17 -10.06 15.39 -3.59
N VAL A 18 -9.74 16.31 -2.69
CA VAL A 18 -9.76 16.14 -1.23
C VAL A 18 -10.52 17.28 -0.58
N CYS A 19 -11.22 17.00 0.51
CA CYS A 19 -11.97 18.07 1.18
C CYS A 19 -11.03 18.93 2.05
N ALA A 20 -11.36 20.22 2.18
CA ALA A 20 -10.58 21.19 2.95
C ALA A 20 -10.31 20.73 4.40
N ARG A 21 -11.28 20.05 5.04
CA ARG A 21 -11.11 19.56 6.41
C ARG A 21 -10.11 18.40 6.55
N CYS A 22 -9.97 17.55 5.51
CA CYS A 22 -8.97 16.46 5.52
C CYS A 22 -7.59 16.98 5.12
N TYR A 23 -7.54 17.97 4.24
CA TYR A 23 -6.28 18.62 3.85
C TYR A 23 -5.73 19.52 4.98
N GLY A 24 -6.63 20.26 5.64
CA GLY A 24 -6.28 21.14 6.74
C GLY A 24 -5.83 22.52 6.29
N SER A 25 -4.69 22.98 6.83
CA SER A 25 -4.14 24.30 6.53
C SER A 25 -3.31 24.32 5.25
N ASP A 26 -3.31 25.45 4.58
CA ASP A 26 -2.34 25.79 3.55
C ASP A 26 -0.96 25.95 4.19
N MET A 27 0.07 25.42 3.54
CA MET A 27 1.45 25.42 4.07
C MET A 27 2.14 26.77 3.91
N ALA A 28 1.66 27.64 3.01
CA ALA A 28 2.29 28.92 2.75
C ALA A 28 1.91 29.98 3.80
N ASN A 29 0.64 29.98 4.24
CA ASN A 29 0.11 31.04 5.13
C ASN A 29 -0.44 30.50 6.46
N GLY A 30 -0.56 29.17 6.61
CA GLY A 30 -1.12 28.52 7.81
C GLY A 30 -2.65 28.67 7.97
N GLU A 31 -3.31 29.32 7.03
CA GLU A 31 -4.77 29.45 7.01
C GLU A 31 -5.45 28.16 6.53
N PRO A 32 -6.74 27.95 6.80
CA PRO A 32 -7.48 26.84 6.20
C PRO A 32 -7.44 26.91 4.67
N VAL A 33 -7.17 25.78 4.01
CA VAL A 33 -7.08 25.70 2.55
C VAL A 33 -8.39 26.15 1.90
N ARG A 34 -8.28 26.92 0.80
CA ARG A 34 -9.42 27.41 0.03
C ARG A 34 -9.93 26.37 -0.96
N LEU A 35 -11.21 26.50 -1.33
CA LEU A 35 -11.77 25.68 -2.40
C LEU A 35 -11.13 26.08 -3.74
N GLY A 36 -10.80 25.07 -4.55
CA GLY A 36 -10.14 25.28 -5.85
C GLY A 36 -8.62 25.27 -5.78
N GLU A 37 -8.02 25.09 -4.61
CA GLU A 37 -6.56 24.97 -4.46
C GLU A 37 -6.03 23.73 -5.17
N SER A 38 -4.96 23.88 -5.95
CA SER A 38 -4.34 22.84 -6.76
C SER A 38 -3.40 21.95 -5.95
N VAL A 39 -3.92 21.32 -4.91
CA VAL A 39 -3.11 20.54 -3.92
C VAL A 39 -2.25 19.43 -4.53
N GLY A 40 -2.67 18.88 -5.67
CA GLY A 40 -1.88 17.88 -6.41
C GLY A 40 -0.65 18.49 -7.08
N VAL A 41 -0.76 19.69 -7.62
CA VAL A 41 0.38 20.44 -8.21
C VAL A 41 1.36 20.81 -7.12
N ILE A 42 0.85 21.39 -6.02
CA ILE A 42 1.67 21.75 -4.85
C ILE A 42 2.42 20.51 -4.30
N ALA A 43 1.76 19.36 -4.22
CA ALA A 43 2.40 18.12 -3.81
C ALA A 43 3.51 17.70 -4.77
N ALA A 44 3.25 17.74 -6.08
CA ALA A 44 4.23 17.38 -7.10
C ALA A 44 5.46 18.33 -7.09
N GLU A 45 5.24 19.63 -6.94
CA GLU A 45 6.31 20.63 -6.83
C GLU A 45 7.13 20.42 -5.56
N SER A 46 6.48 20.22 -4.41
CA SER A 46 7.16 19.98 -3.12
C SER A 46 7.98 18.70 -3.09
N ILE A 47 7.57 17.68 -3.84
CA ILE A 47 8.30 16.41 -4.01
C ILE A 47 9.41 16.58 -5.06
N GLY A 48 9.16 17.32 -6.14
CA GLY A 48 10.07 17.46 -7.27
C GLY A 48 11.19 18.49 -7.04
N GLU A 49 10.93 19.57 -6.32
CA GLU A 49 11.93 20.62 -6.07
C GLU A 49 13.23 20.06 -5.44
N PRO A 50 13.18 19.26 -4.36
CA PRO A 50 14.41 18.67 -3.81
C PRO A 50 14.98 17.52 -4.68
N GLY A 51 14.31 17.10 -5.73
CA GLY A 51 14.73 16.00 -6.61
C GLY A 51 16.12 16.22 -7.25
N THR A 52 16.43 17.46 -7.63
CA THR A 52 17.76 17.82 -8.17
C THR A 52 18.86 17.64 -7.13
N GLN A 53 18.61 17.95 -5.87
CA GLN A 53 19.56 17.75 -4.78
C GLN A 53 19.77 16.26 -4.48
N LEU A 54 18.71 15.44 -4.53
CA LEU A 54 18.79 13.99 -4.40
C LEU A 54 19.67 13.37 -5.49
N THR A 55 19.52 13.80 -6.74
CA THR A 55 20.30 13.29 -7.88
C THR A 55 21.79 13.65 -7.75
N MET A 56 22.10 14.87 -7.36
CA MET A 56 23.50 15.32 -7.23
C MET A 56 24.23 14.58 -6.09
N ARG A 57 23.57 14.28 -4.99
CA ARG A 57 24.19 13.60 -3.83
C ARG A 57 24.42 12.10 -4.04
N THR A 58 23.62 11.43 -4.86
CA THR A 58 23.82 10.00 -5.20
C THR A 58 25.08 9.75 -6.00
N PHE A 59 25.56 10.71 -6.79
CA PHE A 59 26.84 10.62 -7.51
C PHE A 59 28.06 10.71 -6.59
N HIS A 60 27.96 11.34 -5.43
CA HIS A 60 29.07 11.51 -4.51
C HIS A 60 29.22 10.37 -3.47
N THR A 61 28.21 9.56 -3.28
CA THR A 61 28.23 8.41 -2.32
C THR A 61 28.55 7.08 -3.02
N GLY A 62 29.04 7.11 -4.25
CA GLY A 62 29.47 5.93 -5.01
C GLY A 62 30.71 5.29 -4.41
N GLY A 63 30.55 4.42 -3.44
CA GLY A 63 31.69 3.76 -2.81
C GLY A 63 31.39 2.59 -1.89
N VAL A 64 30.17 2.17 -1.72
CA VAL A 64 29.87 0.92 -0.99
C VAL A 64 29.46 -0.15 -1.99
N ALA A 65 30.43 -0.91 -2.44
CA ALA A 65 30.24 -2.15 -3.17
C ALA A 65 29.50 -3.14 -2.26
N GLY A 66 28.24 -3.39 -2.54
CA GLY A 66 27.48 -4.39 -1.79
C GLY A 66 25.98 -4.19 -1.81
N GLY A 67 25.36 -4.34 -2.97
CA GLY A 67 23.94 -4.47 -3.08
C GLY A 67 23.32 -3.45 -4.02
N ASP A 68 22.71 -3.97 -5.04
CA ASP A 68 21.87 -3.29 -6.05
C ASP A 68 20.60 -2.70 -5.40
N ILE A 69 20.79 -1.80 -4.42
CA ILE A 69 19.71 -1.11 -3.74
C ILE A 69 19.55 0.24 -4.43
N THR A 70 18.44 0.41 -5.12
CA THR A 70 18.06 1.69 -5.69
C THR A 70 17.94 2.72 -4.58
N GLN A 71 18.71 3.79 -4.64
CA GLN A 71 18.75 4.86 -3.62
C GLN A 71 18.44 6.21 -4.24
N GLY A 72 18.02 7.15 -3.41
CA GLY A 72 17.71 8.51 -3.84
C GLY A 72 16.46 8.59 -4.73
N LEU A 73 16.50 9.50 -5.72
CA LEU A 73 15.36 9.76 -6.60
C LEU A 73 14.85 8.52 -7.37
N PRO A 74 15.71 7.64 -7.93
CA PRO A 74 15.24 6.41 -8.57
C PRO A 74 14.40 5.51 -7.66
N ARG A 75 14.66 5.52 -6.35
CA ARG A 75 13.84 4.79 -5.39
C ARG A 75 12.47 5.43 -5.20
N VAL A 76 12.39 6.74 -5.21
CA VAL A 76 11.11 7.47 -5.12
C VAL A 76 10.25 7.20 -6.36
N GLU A 77 10.86 7.21 -7.56
CA GLU A 77 10.18 6.83 -8.81
C GLU A 77 9.65 5.40 -8.75
N GLU A 78 10.48 4.45 -8.32
CA GLU A 78 10.11 3.04 -8.17
C GLU A 78 8.90 2.87 -7.24
N LEU A 79 8.84 3.64 -6.13
CA LEU A 79 7.74 3.59 -5.18
C LEU A 79 6.45 4.19 -5.75
N PHE A 80 6.52 5.35 -6.42
CA PHE A 80 5.35 6.00 -7.01
C PHE A 80 4.83 5.31 -8.27
N GLU A 81 5.65 4.55 -8.97
CA GLU A 81 5.21 3.70 -10.07
C GLU A 81 4.86 2.27 -9.61
N ALA A 82 4.95 2.00 -8.32
CA ALA A 82 4.71 0.69 -7.73
C ALA A 82 5.48 -0.45 -8.42
N ARG A 83 6.69 -0.16 -8.92
CA ARG A 83 7.54 -1.15 -9.61
C ARG A 83 8.00 -2.24 -8.64
N LYS A 84 8.22 -3.44 -9.16
CA LYS A 84 8.85 -4.53 -8.40
C LYS A 84 10.31 -4.20 -8.13
N PRO A 85 10.77 -4.21 -6.86
CA PRO A 85 12.16 -3.98 -6.54
C PRO A 85 13.07 -5.07 -7.11
N LYS A 86 14.29 -4.73 -7.51
CA LYS A 86 15.28 -5.70 -8.00
C LYS A 86 15.65 -6.73 -6.92
N LYS A 87 15.95 -6.26 -5.70
CA LYS A 87 16.17 -7.10 -4.52
C LYS A 87 14.92 -7.10 -3.66
N MET A 88 14.03 -8.03 -3.95
CA MET A 88 12.74 -8.13 -3.29
C MET A 88 12.82 -8.94 -2.01
N ALA A 89 12.24 -8.43 -0.94
CA ALA A 89 12.01 -9.18 0.28
C ALA A 89 10.75 -10.02 0.17
N THR A 90 10.79 -11.22 0.72
CA THR A 90 9.64 -12.13 0.79
C THR A 90 8.85 -11.88 2.06
N LEU A 91 7.53 -11.80 1.92
CA LEU A 91 6.57 -11.71 3.04
C LEU A 91 5.92 -13.06 3.28
N SER A 92 5.67 -13.39 4.55
CA SER A 92 4.86 -14.55 4.89
C SER A 92 3.39 -14.32 4.52
N GLU A 93 2.78 -15.26 3.80
CA GLU A 93 1.36 -15.19 3.43
C GLU A 93 0.43 -15.62 4.57
N ILE A 94 0.96 -16.40 5.53
CA ILE A 94 0.22 -16.92 6.68
C ILE A 94 0.92 -16.55 7.98
N ALA A 95 0.15 -16.53 9.07
CA ALA A 95 0.69 -16.48 10.43
C ALA A 95 1.02 -17.90 10.89
N GLY A 96 2.06 -18.10 11.69
CA GLY A 96 2.37 -19.40 12.18
C GLY A 96 3.79 -19.53 12.73
N LYS A 97 4.18 -20.78 13.04
CA LYS A 97 5.49 -21.11 13.55
C LYS A 97 6.46 -21.38 12.40
N VAL A 98 7.61 -20.77 12.47
CA VAL A 98 8.69 -20.92 11.49
C VAL A 98 9.51 -22.15 11.80
N ARG A 99 9.87 -22.92 10.75
CA ARG A 99 10.83 -24.00 10.79
C ARG A 99 11.79 -23.89 9.62
N PHE A 100 13.06 -24.11 9.88
CA PHE A 100 14.10 -24.10 8.87
C PHE A 100 14.43 -25.54 8.44
N GLU A 101 14.52 -25.74 7.13
CA GLU A 101 15.00 -27.00 6.54
C GLU A 101 15.99 -26.67 5.42
N ASP A 102 17.13 -27.38 5.41
CA ASP A 102 18.11 -27.21 4.33
C ASP A 102 17.52 -27.74 3.01
N ALA A 103 17.64 -26.94 1.97
CA ALA A 103 17.21 -27.38 0.65
C ALA A 103 18.17 -28.45 0.11
N THR A 104 17.62 -29.44 -0.54
CA THR A 104 18.36 -30.65 -1.06
C THR A 104 19.41 -30.29 -2.13
N LYS A 105 19.41 -29.06 -2.67
CA LYS A 105 20.38 -28.57 -3.67
C LYS A 105 20.76 -27.12 -3.40
N GLY A 106 22.03 -26.88 -3.15
CA GLY A 106 22.64 -25.55 -3.15
C GLY A 106 22.61 -24.82 -1.81
N SER A 107 22.92 -23.54 -1.83
CA SER A 107 22.99 -22.63 -0.67
C SER A 107 21.63 -22.02 -0.30
N LEU A 108 20.53 -22.69 -0.58
CA LEU A 108 19.19 -22.24 -0.27
C LEU A 108 18.69 -22.88 1.02
N LEU A 109 17.93 -22.10 1.78
CA LEU A 109 17.21 -22.53 2.97
C LEU A 109 15.70 -22.52 2.65
N ASN A 110 15.00 -23.59 3.04
CA ASN A 110 13.55 -23.63 3.01
C ASN A 110 13.02 -23.16 4.37
N ILE A 111 12.28 -22.08 4.35
CA ILE A 111 11.54 -21.59 5.52
C ILE A 111 10.11 -22.09 5.40
N ILE A 112 9.74 -22.97 6.32
CA ILE A 112 8.40 -23.53 6.41
C ILE A 112 7.65 -22.77 7.50
N VAL A 113 6.54 -22.17 7.15
CA VAL A 113 5.62 -21.52 8.10
C VAL A 113 4.40 -22.43 8.24
N THR A 114 4.11 -22.86 9.45
CA THR A 114 2.97 -23.72 9.76
C THR A 114 1.99 -22.93 10.62
N ALA A 115 0.78 -22.74 10.12
CA ALA A 115 -0.30 -22.10 10.84
C ALA A 115 -0.98 -23.04 11.85
N ASP A 116 -1.73 -22.49 12.78
CA ASP A 116 -2.42 -23.27 13.83
C ASP A 116 -3.52 -24.20 13.28
N ASP A 117 -4.05 -23.89 12.09
CA ASP A 117 -5.04 -24.69 11.36
C ASP A 117 -4.41 -25.85 10.55
N GLY A 118 -3.06 -25.93 10.52
CA GLY A 118 -2.31 -26.96 9.81
C GLY A 118 -1.93 -26.57 8.37
N ASP A 119 -2.33 -25.37 7.89
CA ASP A 119 -1.83 -24.88 6.59
C ASP A 119 -0.33 -24.62 6.67
N THR A 120 0.39 -24.99 5.61
CA THR A 120 1.84 -24.85 5.53
C THR A 120 2.26 -24.16 4.25
N ARG A 121 3.18 -23.19 4.37
CA ARG A 121 3.79 -22.50 3.24
C ARG A 121 5.30 -22.62 3.32
N THR A 122 5.91 -22.95 2.20
CA THR A 122 7.36 -23.09 2.08
C THR A 122 7.94 -21.99 1.21
N TYR A 123 8.94 -21.30 1.72
CA TYR A 123 9.65 -20.20 1.05
C TYR A 123 11.13 -20.58 0.93
N SER A 124 11.62 -20.70 -0.31
CA SER A 124 13.04 -21.00 -0.58
C SER A 124 13.82 -19.71 -0.80
N MET A 125 14.85 -19.47 0.01
CA MET A 125 15.66 -18.27 -0.06
C MET A 125 17.10 -18.50 0.39
N PRO A 126 18.05 -17.58 0.07
CA PRO A 126 19.43 -17.68 0.55
C PRO A 126 19.50 -17.58 2.09
N HIS A 127 20.53 -18.22 2.67
CA HIS A 127 20.79 -18.13 4.12
C HIS A 127 21.15 -16.71 4.61
N THR A 128 21.48 -15.80 3.69
CA THR A 128 21.91 -14.44 4.02
C THR A 128 20.73 -13.49 4.14
N GLY A 129 20.77 -12.61 5.14
CA GLY A 129 19.78 -11.54 5.31
C GLY A 129 18.44 -12.01 5.87
N LEU A 130 18.41 -13.13 6.60
CA LEU A 130 17.19 -13.62 7.24
C LEU A 130 16.76 -12.70 8.37
N GLN A 131 15.45 -12.40 8.42
CA GLN A 131 14.82 -11.54 9.43
C GLN A 131 14.00 -12.33 10.46
N VAL A 132 13.98 -13.64 10.33
CA VAL A 132 13.26 -14.56 11.22
C VAL A 132 14.21 -15.64 11.72
N ARG A 133 13.84 -16.28 12.84
CA ARG A 133 14.61 -17.36 13.48
C ARG A 133 13.83 -18.67 13.43
N ASP A 134 14.57 -19.77 13.49
CA ASP A 134 13.95 -21.08 13.63
C ASP A 134 13.15 -21.18 14.94
N GLY A 135 11.93 -21.71 14.86
CA GLY A 135 11.00 -21.78 15.98
C GLY A 135 10.25 -20.50 16.33
N GLU A 136 10.51 -19.37 15.68
CA GLU A 136 9.82 -18.10 15.90
C GLU A 136 8.35 -18.20 15.46
N VAL A 137 7.43 -17.58 16.22
CA VAL A 137 6.03 -17.42 15.81
C VAL A 137 5.90 -16.06 15.14
N ILE A 138 5.41 -16.06 13.91
CA ILE A 138 5.28 -14.86 13.09
C ILE A 138 3.84 -14.56 12.72
N GLU A 139 3.55 -13.28 12.51
CA GLU A 139 2.27 -12.82 12.01
C GLU A 139 2.22 -12.85 10.47
N LYS A 140 1.01 -12.89 9.92
CA LYS A 140 0.77 -12.73 8.48
C LYS A 140 1.40 -11.42 7.98
N GLY A 141 2.21 -11.52 6.91
CA GLY A 141 2.92 -10.38 6.34
C GLY A 141 4.25 -10.06 7.03
N ARG A 142 4.76 -10.90 7.93
CA ARG A 142 6.12 -10.74 8.45
C ARG A 142 7.13 -10.87 7.32
N GLN A 143 8.10 -9.96 7.29
CA GLN A 143 9.22 -10.01 6.36
C GLN A 143 10.19 -11.12 6.76
N LEU A 144 10.49 -12.03 5.83
CA LEU A 144 11.36 -13.20 6.06
C LEU A 144 12.82 -12.91 5.76
N GLN A 145 13.10 -12.03 4.80
CA GLN A 145 14.44 -11.72 4.31
C GLN A 145 14.64 -10.22 4.11
N ASP A 146 15.88 -9.75 4.21
CA ASP A 146 16.28 -8.39 3.89
C ASP A 146 16.02 -8.03 2.42
N GLY A 147 15.50 -6.84 2.18
CA GLY A 147 15.23 -6.31 0.86
C GLY A 147 14.11 -5.29 0.89
N ALA A 148 13.82 -4.71 -0.28
CA ALA A 148 12.70 -3.82 -0.44
C ALA A 148 11.40 -4.62 -0.61
N LEU A 149 10.33 -4.19 0.03
CA LEU A 149 9.03 -4.84 -0.15
C LEU A 149 8.43 -4.46 -1.50
N ASN A 150 7.81 -5.43 -2.15
CA ASN A 150 6.99 -5.17 -3.32
C ASN A 150 5.63 -4.58 -2.86
N PRO A 151 5.26 -3.36 -3.29
CA PRO A 151 4.00 -2.74 -2.87
C PRO A 151 2.76 -3.60 -3.17
N HIS A 152 2.76 -4.34 -4.29
CA HIS A 152 1.66 -5.24 -4.65
C HIS A 152 1.52 -6.42 -3.68
N ASP A 153 2.63 -6.99 -3.19
CA ASP A 153 2.57 -8.07 -2.19
C ASP A 153 2.12 -7.53 -0.84
N VAL A 154 2.56 -6.32 -0.47
CA VAL A 154 2.06 -5.65 0.74
C VAL A 154 0.55 -5.45 0.65
N LEU A 155 0.04 -5.00 -0.51
CA LEU A 155 -1.40 -4.83 -0.75
C LEU A 155 -2.15 -6.16 -0.59
N ARG A 156 -1.68 -7.22 -1.26
CA ARG A 156 -2.31 -8.54 -1.26
C ARG A 156 -2.33 -9.18 0.12
N ILE A 157 -1.24 -9.05 0.88
CA ILE A 157 -1.05 -9.77 2.15
C ILE A 157 -1.54 -8.95 3.34
N ARG A 158 -1.18 -7.65 3.40
CA ARG A 158 -1.43 -6.77 4.56
C ARG A 158 -2.59 -5.79 4.35
N GLY A 159 -3.07 -5.63 3.09
CA GLY A 159 -4.17 -4.73 2.74
C GLY A 159 -3.77 -3.27 2.49
N ALA A 160 -4.77 -2.47 2.09
CA ALA A 160 -4.59 -1.09 1.63
C ALA A 160 -3.92 -0.15 2.65
N SER A 161 -4.34 -0.20 3.92
CA SER A 161 -3.77 0.65 4.96
C SER A 161 -2.27 0.42 5.17
N ALA A 162 -1.82 -0.84 5.02
CA ALA A 162 -0.40 -1.17 5.15
C ALA A 162 0.42 -0.63 3.97
N VAL A 163 -0.14 -0.65 2.76
CA VAL A 163 0.51 -0.05 1.57
C VAL A 163 0.65 1.46 1.72
N HIS A 164 -0.42 2.14 2.17
CA HIS A 164 -0.37 3.57 2.44
C HIS A 164 0.81 3.92 3.36
N ASN A 165 0.86 3.26 4.51
CA ASN A 165 1.92 3.50 5.49
C ASN A 165 3.30 3.15 4.93
N TYR A 166 3.42 2.04 4.20
CA TYR A 166 4.68 1.61 3.61
C TYR A 166 5.21 2.63 2.60
N LEU A 167 4.38 3.07 1.65
CA LEU A 167 4.79 4.04 0.63
C LEU A 167 5.20 5.37 1.26
N ILE A 168 4.39 5.90 2.19
CA ILE A 168 4.70 7.16 2.88
C ILE A 168 6.02 7.05 3.64
N GLN A 169 6.21 6.01 4.43
CA GLN A 169 7.42 5.84 5.23
C GLN A 169 8.69 5.67 4.38
N GLU A 170 8.62 4.88 3.31
CA GLU A 170 9.76 4.65 2.43
C GLU A 170 10.14 5.92 1.65
N VAL A 171 9.17 6.67 1.14
CA VAL A 171 9.44 7.95 0.46
C VAL A 171 10.05 8.95 1.45
N LEU A 172 9.44 9.17 2.62
CA LEU A 172 9.98 10.05 3.66
C LEU A 172 11.38 9.66 4.08
N LYS A 173 11.66 8.37 4.20
CA LYS A 173 12.99 7.86 4.56
C LYS A 173 14.04 8.28 3.54
N VAL A 174 13.74 8.22 2.25
CA VAL A 174 14.66 8.66 1.18
C VAL A 174 14.97 10.16 1.34
N TYR A 175 13.97 11.00 1.54
CA TYR A 175 14.16 12.44 1.70
C TYR A 175 14.90 12.78 3.01
N ARG A 176 14.52 12.18 4.12
CA ARG A 176 15.19 12.40 5.42
C ARG A 176 16.65 11.97 5.41
N GLN A 177 16.99 10.88 4.71
CA GLN A 177 18.40 10.46 4.55
C GLN A 177 19.26 11.50 3.82
N GLN A 178 18.64 12.34 3.01
CA GLN A 178 19.31 13.43 2.31
C GLN A 178 19.21 14.78 3.06
N GLY A 179 18.60 14.78 4.25
CA GLY A 179 18.44 15.98 5.07
C GLY A 179 17.35 16.93 4.56
N VAL A 180 16.43 16.42 3.75
CA VAL A 180 15.27 17.16 3.26
C VAL A 180 14.04 16.73 4.07
N ASP A 181 13.30 17.72 4.59
CA ASP A 181 12.05 17.49 5.30
C ASP A 181 10.87 17.88 4.40
N ILE A 182 9.99 16.94 4.14
CA ILE A 182 8.76 17.11 3.36
C ILE A 182 7.58 16.78 4.24
N ASN A 183 6.51 17.58 4.16
CA ASN A 183 5.30 17.30 4.89
C ASN A 183 4.59 16.06 4.31
N ASP A 184 4.17 15.17 5.19
CA ASP A 184 3.55 13.89 4.86
C ASP A 184 2.32 14.07 3.96
N LYS A 185 1.56 15.18 4.11
CA LYS A 185 0.35 15.43 3.32
C LYS A 185 0.59 15.46 1.80
N HIS A 186 1.77 15.90 1.35
CA HIS A 186 2.10 15.92 -0.09
C HIS A 186 2.21 14.49 -0.64
N ILE A 187 2.82 13.60 0.14
CA ILE A 187 2.94 12.18 -0.22
C ILE A 187 1.58 11.49 -0.09
N GLU A 188 0.80 11.80 0.95
CA GLU A 188 -0.55 11.24 1.14
C GLU A 188 -1.48 11.55 -0.04
N VAL A 189 -1.41 12.76 -0.62
CA VAL A 189 -2.21 13.12 -1.82
C VAL A 189 -1.90 12.19 -2.99
N ILE A 190 -0.61 11.95 -3.26
CA ILE A 190 -0.18 11.08 -4.36
C ILE A 190 -0.57 9.62 -4.08
N VAL A 191 -0.24 9.10 -2.90
CA VAL A 191 -0.55 7.71 -2.51
C VAL A 191 -2.06 7.44 -2.55
N ARG A 192 -2.88 8.40 -2.10
CA ARG A 192 -4.34 8.30 -2.22
C ARG A 192 -4.77 8.15 -3.68
N GLN A 193 -4.16 8.90 -4.59
CA GLN A 193 -4.49 8.82 -6.01
C GLN A 193 -4.05 7.49 -6.63
N MET A 194 -2.90 6.95 -6.22
CA MET A 194 -2.42 5.62 -6.67
C MET A 194 -3.38 4.49 -6.32
N MET A 195 -4.12 4.63 -5.22
CA MET A 195 -5.02 3.59 -4.70
C MET A 195 -6.50 3.91 -4.93
N ARG A 196 -6.80 4.82 -5.84
CA ARG A 196 -8.16 5.27 -6.09
C ARG A 196 -8.98 4.25 -6.92
N LYS A 197 -8.31 3.47 -7.77
CA LYS A 197 -8.97 2.56 -8.70
C LYS A 197 -9.02 1.14 -8.19
N VAL A 198 -10.14 0.47 -8.49
CA VAL A 198 -10.38 -0.94 -8.21
C VAL A 198 -10.85 -1.64 -9.49
N ARG A 199 -10.62 -2.93 -9.56
CA ARG A 199 -11.25 -3.79 -10.57
C ARG A 199 -12.43 -4.49 -9.93
N VAL A 200 -13.60 -4.31 -10.49
CA VAL A 200 -14.82 -5.05 -10.10
C VAL A 200 -14.64 -6.50 -10.57
N GLU A 201 -14.68 -7.46 -9.67
CA GLU A 201 -14.59 -8.88 -10.03
C GLU A 201 -15.97 -9.41 -10.37
N ASP A 202 -16.90 -9.24 -9.43
CA ASP A 202 -18.28 -9.57 -9.65
C ASP A 202 -19.16 -8.38 -9.23
N ALA A 203 -19.92 -7.87 -10.17
CA ALA A 203 -20.81 -6.73 -9.96
C ALA A 203 -22.09 -7.13 -9.23
N ASN A 204 -22.51 -8.39 -9.35
CA ASN A 204 -23.82 -8.89 -8.95
C ASN A 204 -24.99 -8.06 -9.51
N ASP A 205 -26.16 -8.65 -9.69
CA ASP A 205 -27.31 -7.99 -10.31
C ASP A 205 -27.92 -6.85 -9.47
N ALA A 206 -27.50 -6.75 -8.22
CA ALA A 206 -27.99 -5.73 -7.29
C ALA A 206 -27.31 -4.35 -7.45
N THR A 207 -26.18 -4.28 -8.19
CA THR A 207 -25.41 -3.06 -8.41
C THR A 207 -25.52 -2.57 -9.85
N GLY A 208 -25.28 -1.27 -10.08
CA GLY A 208 -25.17 -0.69 -11.43
C GLY A 208 -23.78 -0.82 -12.05
N LEU A 209 -22.91 -1.65 -11.50
CA LEU A 209 -21.52 -1.81 -11.93
C LEU A 209 -21.42 -2.89 -13.02
N LEU A 210 -20.27 -2.93 -13.70
CA LEU A 210 -19.97 -3.97 -14.70
C LEU A 210 -18.80 -4.82 -14.21
N SER A 211 -18.97 -6.15 -14.22
CA SER A 211 -17.92 -7.11 -13.88
C SER A 211 -16.73 -6.95 -14.83
N GLY A 212 -15.50 -6.98 -14.30
CA GLY A 212 -14.26 -6.77 -15.03
C GLY A 212 -13.90 -5.30 -15.29
N ALA A 213 -14.79 -4.34 -15.04
CA ALA A 213 -14.52 -2.92 -15.24
C ALA A 213 -13.63 -2.33 -14.15
N MET A 214 -12.90 -1.27 -14.51
CA MET A 214 -12.22 -0.42 -13.55
C MET A 214 -13.15 0.69 -13.07
N ALA A 215 -13.34 0.76 -11.75
CA ALA A 215 -14.19 1.76 -11.11
C ALA A 215 -13.41 2.55 -10.06
N ASP A 216 -14.01 3.61 -9.55
CA ASP A 216 -13.49 4.32 -8.39
C ASP A 216 -13.92 3.57 -7.12
N VAL A 217 -13.00 3.39 -6.17
CA VAL A 217 -13.27 2.67 -4.93
C VAL A 217 -14.47 3.25 -4.18
N LEU A 218 -14.60 4.58 -4.15
CA LEU A 218 -15.72 5.25 -3.48
C LEU A 218 -17.05 5.02 -4.20
N GLU A 219 -17.04 4.88 -5.52
CA GLU A 219 -18.22 4.55 -6.31
C GLU A 219 -18.72 3.14 -5.98
N VAL A 220 -17.80 2.16 -5.95
CA VAL A 220 -18.14 0.78 -5.59
C VAL A 220 -18.62 0.69 -4.14
N GLU A 221 -17.98 1.40 -3.21
CA GLU A 221 -18.44 1.45 -1.82
C GLU A 221 -19.82 2.09 -1.65
N ASP A 222 -20.11 3.16 -2.42
CA ASP A 222 -21.44 3.80 -2.41
C ASP A 222 -22.52 2.85 -2.96
N GLU A 223 -22.23 2.11 -4.04
CA GLU A 223 -23.17 1.09 -4.58
C GLU A 223 -23.37 -0.05 -3.57
N ASN A 224 -22.30 -0.58 -2.99
CA ASN A 224 -22.39 -1.61 -1.95
C ASN A 224 -23.16 -1.12 -0.71
N ALA A 225 -23.01 0.15 -0.34
CA ALA A 225 -23.79 0.72 0.75
C ALA A 225 -25.31 0.78 0.43
N LYS A 226 -25.69 1.04 -0.82
CA LYS A 226 -27.10 0.97 -1.27
C LYS A 226 -27.62 -0.46 -1.19
N VAL A 227 -26.83 -1.44 -1.66
CA VAL A 227 -27.20 -2.86 -1.60
C VAL A 227 -27.38 -3.30 -0.15
N ARG A 228 -26.46 -2.94 0.76
CA ARG A 228 -26.60 -3.23 2.19
C ARG A 228 -27.89 -2.63 2.80
N ALA A 229 -28.27 -1.43 2.41
CA ALA A 229 -29.50 -0.80 2.87
C ALA A 229 -30.75 -1.56 2.37
N ARG A 230 -30.74 -2.06 1.15
CA ARG A 230 -31.82 -2.90 0.58
C ARG A 230 -31.90 -4.26 1.25
N ILE A 231 -30.77 -4.90 1.53
CA ILE A 231 -30.71 -6.15 2.32
C ILE A 231 -31.29 -5.93 3.72
N ALA A 232 -30.93 -4.82 4.38
CA ALA A 232 -31.49 -4.48 5.70
C ALA A 232 -32.99 -4.20 5.68
N ALA A 233 -33.55 -3.76 4.54
CA ALA A 233 -34.99 -3.61 4.31
C ALA A 233 -35.72 -4.94 3.99
N GLY A 234 -34.98 -6.07 3.89
CA GLY A 234 -35.54 -7.38 3.58
C GLY A 234 -35.78 -7.64 2.10
N GLU A 235 -35.18 -6.84 1.21
CA GLU A 235 -35.27 -7.08 -0.22
C GLU A 235 -34.44 -8.30 -0.63
N VAL A 236 -35.01 -9.08 -1.57
CA VAL A 236 -34.36 -10.24 -2.19
C VAL A 236 -34.29 -10.04 -3.70
N ASN A 237 -33.44 -10.80 -4.37
CA ASN A 237 -33.38 -10.82 -5.83
C ASN A 237 -34.73 -11.29 -6.40
N ALA A 238 -35.32 -10.50 -7.30
CA ALA A 238 -36.64 -10.75 -7.85
C ALA A 238 -36.69 -12.01 -8.75
N GLU A 239 -35.56 -12.42 -9.32
CA GLU A 239 -35.48 -13.57 -10.22
C GLU A 239 -35.17 -14.87 -9.48
N THR A 240 -34.24 -14.82 -8.51
CA THR A 240 -33.74 -16.02 -7.82
C THR A 240 -34.36 -16.23 -6.44
N GLY A 241 -34.94 -15.18 -5.83
CA GLY A 241 -35.43 -15.19 -4.45
C GLY A 241 -34.32 -15.26 -3.41
N GLU A 242 -33.06 -15.20 -3.79
CA GLU A 242 -31.91 -15.21 -2.90
C GLU A 242 -31.62 -13.82 -2.32
N PRO A 243 -30.89 -13.73 -1.20
CA PRO A 243 -30.45 -12.45 -0.66
C PRO A 243 -29.59 -11.70 -1.69
N LEU A 244 -29.77 -10.38 -1.80
CA LEU A 244 -28.92 -9.52 -2.61
C LEU A 244 -27.46 -9.63 -2.14
N GLN A 245 -26.52 -9.56 -3.08
CA GLN A 245 -25.08 -9.61 -2.80
C GLN A 245 -24.40 -8.31 -3.19
N GLU A 246 -23.39 -7.94 -2.41
CA GLU A 246 -22.54 -6.79 -2.72
C GLU A 246 -21.59 -7.11 -3.87
N ALA A 247 -21.18 -6.07 -4.62
CA ALA A 247 -20.12 -6.24 -5.59
C ALA A 247 -18.78 -6.55 -4.92
N THR A 248 -18.06 -7.52 -5.47
CA THR A 248 -16.69 -7.85 -5.08
C THR A 248 -15.68 -7.11 -5.95
N TYR A 249 -14.57 -6.70 -5.38
CA TYR A 249 -13.55 -5.98 -6.11
C TYR A 249 -12.15 -6.24 -5.58
N THR A 250 -11.17 -6.12 -6.48
CA THR A 250 -9.74 -6.15 -6.14
C THR A 250 -9.15 -4.75 -6.21
N GLN A 251 -8.51 -4.33 -5.12
CA GLN A 251 -7.82 -3.05 -5.05
C GLN A 251 -6.65 -3.02 -6.03
N LEU A 252 -6.57 -1.97 -6.84
CA LEU A 252 -5.43 -1.72 -7.73
C LEU A 252 -4.47 -0.72 -7.10
N LEU A 253 -3.20 -0.87 -7.44
CA LEU A 253 -2.14 0.08 -7.15
C LEU A 253 -1.55 0.51 -8.50
N MET A 254 -1.74 1.80 -8.84
CA MET A 254 -1.38 2.36 -10.15
C MET A 254 -0.56 3.64 -9.97
#